data_feee5b02cc783967542d4a338695fbee
#
_entry.id   feee5b02cc783967542d4a338695fbee
#
_cell.length_a   1.000
_cell.length_b   1.000
_cell.length_c   1.000
_cell.angle_alpha   90.00
_cell.angle_beta   90.00
_cell.angle_gamma   90.00
#
_symmetry.space_group_name_H-M   'P 1'
#
loop_
_entity.id
_entity.type
_entity.pdbx_description
1 polymer ?
#
loop_
_entity_poly.entity_id
_entity_poly.type
_entity_poly.pdbx_seq_one_letter_code
_entity_poly.pdbx_strand_id
1 'polypeptide(L)'
;MSETHSFDISEILKILPHRYPFLLVDRVTEMVPGERVKAYKNLTFNEPFFQGHFPGVPVMPGVLIIEALAQAGVLLVVQSTPEFKDNPDGQVYLFAGIEK
;
A
#
# COMPACT_ATOMS: atom_id res chain seq x y z
N MET A 1 -23.08 10.94 -4.06
CA MET A 1 -22.41 11.05 -2.78
C MET A 1 -21.34 9.96 -2.65
N SER A 2 -20.14 10.36 -2.32
CA SER A 2 -19.06 9.42 -2.16
C SER A 2 -19.19 8.69 -0.84
N GLU A 3 -18.90 7.39 -0.88
CA GLU A 3 -18.85 6.58 0.33
C GLU A 3 -17.40 6.46 0.79
N THR A 4 -17.21 6.54 2.11
CA THR A 4 -15.90 6.37 2.71
C THR A 4 -15.78 4.97 3.27
N HIS A 5 -14.71 4.28 2.91
CA HIS A 5 -14.44 2.93 3.36
C HIS A 5 -13.13 2.87 4.14
N SER A 6 -13.03 1.91 5.01
CA SER A 6 -11.76 1.59 5.67
C SER A 6 -11.46 0.11 5.43
N PHE A 7 -10.18 -0.24 5.37
CA PHE A 7 -9.74 -1.62 5.15
C PHE A 7 -8.71 -1.99 6.20
N ASP A 8 -8.91 -3.14 6.83
CA ASP A 8 -7.92 -3.72 7.71
C ASP A 8 -6.92 -4.55 6.89
N ILE A 9 -5.94 -5.12 7.58
CA ILE A 9 -4.89 -5.87 6.89
C ILE A 9 -5.43 -7.07 6.14
N SER A 10 -6.45 -7.75 6.65
CA SER A 10 -6.97 -8.93 5.97
C SER A 10 -7.63 -8.55 4.64
N GLU A 11 -8.24 -7.39 4.56
CA GLU A 11 -8.84 -6.90 3.31
C GLU A 11 -7.76 -6.43 2.34
N ILE A 12 -6.71 -5.79 2.86
CA ILE A 12 -5.59 -5.35 2.04
C ILE A 12 -4.90 -6.55 1.39
N LEU A 13 -4.71 -7.64 2.14
CA LEU A 13 -4.06 -8.84 1.63
C LEU A 13 -4.83 -9.50 0.50
N LYS A 14 -6.13 -9.27 0.41
CA LYS A 14 -6.93 -9.80 -0.70
C LYS A 14 -6.71 -9.03 -2.00
N ILE A 15 -6.23 -7.81 -1.90
CA ILE A 15 -6.08 -6.93 -3.07
C ILE A 15 -4.63 -6.85 -3.51
N LEU A 16 -3.71 -6.61 -2.55
CA LEU A 16 -2.30 -6.48 -2.87
C LEU A 16 -1.61 -7.84 -2.84
N PRO A 17 -0.81 -8.18 -3.85
CA PRO A 17 -0.05 -9.44 -3.85
C PRO A 17 1.17 -9.38 -2.95
N HIS A 18 1.55 -8.20 -2.51
CA HIS A 18 2.75 -8.00 -1.70
C HIS A 18 2.67 -8.75 -0.37
N ARG A 19 3.80 -9.23 0.11
CA ARG A 19 3.90 -9.91 1.41
C ARG A 19 5.17 -9.44 2.10
N TYR A 20 5.30 -9.76 3.37
CA TYR A 20 6.47 -9.41 4.15
C TYR A 20 7.75 -9.80 3.37
N PRO A 21 8.76 -8.97 3.28
CA PRO A 21 8.89 -7.62 3.90
C PRO A 21 8.47 -6.47 2.96
N PHE A 22 7.78 -6.75 1.87
CA PHE A 22 7.47 -5.77 0.84
C PHE A 22 6.08 -5.18 0.96
N LEU A 23 5.24 -5.69 1.84
CA LEU A 23 3.93 -5.10 2.08
C LEU A 23 4.09 -3.88 2.98
N LEU A 24 3.73 -2.71 2.50
CA LEU A 24 4.00 -1.44 3.19
C LEU A 24 2.73 -0.65 3.49
N VAL A 25 1.58 -1.31 3.56
CA VAL A 25 0.33 -0.68 3.99
C VAL A 25 -0.31 -1.58 5.04
N ASP A 26 -0.47 -1.07 6.24
CA ASP A 26 -1.05 -1.84 7.33
C ASP A 26 -2.55 -1.63 7.46
N ARG A 27 -3.03 -0.43 7.13
CA ARG A 27 -4.45 -0.12 7.24
C ARG A 27 -4.80 1.05 6.34
N VAL A 28 -5.98 0.97 5.73
CA VAL A 28 -6.57 2.11 5.02
C VAL A 28 -7.61 2.71 5.95
N THR A 29 -7.41 3.97 6.31
CA THR A 29 -8.33 4.66 7.21
C THR A 29 -9.46 5.35 6.45
N GLU A 30 -9.21 5.71 5.19
CA GLU A 30 -10.23 6.36 4.38
C GLU A 30 -9.99 6.04 2.92
N MET A 31 -10.99 5.48 2.28
CA MET A 31 -10.97 5.20 0.84
C MET A 31 -12.21 5.83 0.23
N VAL A 32 -12.00 6.79 -0.66
CA VAL A 32 -13.09 7.40 -1.42
C VAL A 32 -12.83 7.10 -2.88
N PRO A 33 -13.52 6.09 -3.45
CA PRO A 33 -13.25 5.65 -4.82
C PRO A 33 -13.33 6.82 -5.81
N GLY A 34 -12.36 6.86 -6.72
CA GLY A 34 -12.28 7.92 -7.70
C GLY A 34 -11.68 9.21 -7.19
N GLU A 35 -11.36 9.30 -5.90
CA GLU A 35 -10.89 10.55 -5.31
C GLU A 35 -9.58 10.40 -4.56
N ARG A 36 -9.57 9.63 -3.45
CA ARG A 36 -8.40 9.60 -2.59
C ARG A 36 -8.37 8.38 -1.69
N VAL A 37 -7.19 8.13 -1.16
CA VAL A 37 -6.96 7.09 -0.17
C VAL A 37 -6.06 7.66 0.92
N LYS A 38 -6.37 7.31 2.17
CA LYS A 38 -5.51 7.59 3.31
C LYS A 38 -5.19 6.28 4.01
N ALA A 39 -3.92 6.04 4.24
CA ALA A 39 -3.46 4.79 4.80
C ALA A 39 -2.24 5.03 5.68
N TYR A 40 -1.83 4.01 6.41
CA TYR A 40 -0.62 4.12 7.19
C TYR A 40 0.13 2.78 7.24
N LYS A 41 1.41 2.88 7.54
CA LYS A 41 2.31 1.78 7.83
C LYS A 41 2.89 2.02 9.21
N ASN A 42 2.74 1.04 10.09
CA ASN A 42 3.37 1.11 11.41
C ASN A 42 4.84 0.76 11.26
N LEU A 43 5.71 1.67 11.70
CA LEU A 43 7.14 1.48 11.62
C LEU A 43 7.71 1.17 13.00
N THR A 44 8.52 0.13 13.07
CA THR A 44 9.22 -0.22 14.30
C THR A 44 10.68 -0.48 13.97
N PHE A 45 11.53 -0.49 15.01
CA PHE A 45 12.95 -0.81 14.83
C PHE A 45 13.15 -2.21 14.24
N ASN A 46 12.15 -3.08 14.36
CA ASN A 46 12.21 -4.43 13.84
C ASN A 46 11.96 -4.54 12.33
N GLU A 47 11.72 -3.42 11.65
CA GLU A 47 11.58 -3.45 10.19
C GLU A 47 12.93 -3.85 9.58
N PRO A 48 12.93 -4.83 8.65
CA PRO A 48 14.20 -5.38 8.15
C PRO A 48 15.10 -4.34 7.48
N PHE A 49 14.53 -3.32 6.83
CA PHE A 49 15.35 -2.33 6.15
C PHE A 49 16.14 -1.43 7.09
N PHE A 50 15.78 -1.35 8.37
CA PHE A 50 16.54 -0.53 9.32
C PHE A 50 17.87 -1.15 9.70
N GLN A 51 18.09 -2.42 9.39
CA GLN A 51 19.37 -3.06 9.67
C GLN A 51 20.48 -2.44 8.82
N GLY A 52 20.15 -1.99 7.63
CA GLY A 52 21.11 -1.38 6.73
C GLY A 52 20.97 0.13 6.53
N HIS A 53 19.87 0.71 6.97
CA HIS A 53 19.58 2.12 6.66
C HIS A 53 19.11 2.88 7.90
N PHE A 54 19.93 3.15 8.88
CA PHE A 54 21.35 2.83 8.99
C PHE A 54 21.59 2.14 10.33
N PRO A 55 22.64 1.35 10.48
CA PRO A 55 22.88 0.66 11.75
C PRO A 55 22.95 1.65 12.91
N GLY A 56 22.10 1.43 13.93
CA GLY A 56 22.02 2.31 15.09
C GLY A 56 21.25 3.62 14.87
N VAL A 57 20.91 3.97 13.63
CA VAL A 57 20.17 5.20 13.32
C VAL A 57 19.10 4.85 12.27
N PRO A 58 17.92 4.38 12.69
CA PRO A 58 16.90 3.96 11.74
C PRO A 58 16.27 5.14 11.00
N VAL A 59 16.39 5.14 9.68
CA VAL A 59 15.81 6.15 8.82
C VAL A 59 15.03 5.44 7.72
N MET A 60 13.76 5.78 7.54
CA MET A 60 12.94 5.17 6.49
C MET A 60 13.52 5.49 5.12
N PRO A 61 13.91 4.47 4.34
CA PRO A 61 14.41 4.73 2.99
C PRO A 61 13.39 5.43 2.12
N GLY A 62 13.81 6.50 1.42
CA GLY A 62 12.89 7.28 0.58
C GLY A 62 12.21 6.45 -0.49
N VAL A 63 12.96 5.50 -1.10
CA VAL A 63 12.39 4.64 -2.14
C VAL A 63 11.25 3.77 -1.58
N LEU A 64 11.32 3.38 -0.30
CA LEU A 64 10.26 2.58 0.32
C LEU A 64 9.05 3.44 0.66
N ILE A 65 9.24 4.71 0.96
CA ILE A 65 8.13 5.64 1.14
C ILE A 65 7.36 5.76 -0.19
N ILE A 66 8.07 5.88 -1.31
CA ILE A 66 7.44 5.94 -2.62
C ILE A 66 6.71 4.62 -2.92
N GLU A 67 7.32 3.50 -2.57
CA GLU A 67 6.68 2.20 -2.78
C GLU A 67 5.39 2.08 -1.95
N ALA A 68 5.41 2.55 -0.71
CA ALA A 68 4.20 2.54 0.12
C ALA A 68 3.09 3.38 -0.50
N LEU A 69 3.44 4.54 -1.05
CA LEU A 69 2.47 5.38 -1.75
C LEU A 69 1.93 4.69 -2.99
N ALA A 70 2.78 3.96 -3.72
CA ALA A 70 2.35 3.22 -4.90
C ALA A 70 1.37 2.12 -4.52
N GLN A 71 1.62 1.42 -3.42
CA GLN A 71 0.73 0.37 -2.95
C GLN A 71 -0.63 0.94 -2.55
N ALA A 72 -0.64 2.07 -1.85
CA ALA A 72 -1.89 2.76 -1.53
C ALA A 72 -2.61 3.18 -2.80
N GLY A 73 -1.85 3.62 -3.81
CA GLY A 73 -2.42 3.99 -5.10
C GLY A 73 -3.08 2.82 -5.82
N VAL A 74 -2.48 1.62 -5.73
CA VAL A 74 -3.09 0.42 -6.30
C VAL A 74 -4.44 0.14 -5.63
N LEU A 75 -4.50 0.26 -4.31
CA LEU A 75 -5.76 0.06 -3.59
C LEU A 75 -6.83 1.03 -4.09
N LEU A 76 -6.44 2.29 -4.29
CA LEU A 76 -7.39 3.29 -4.80
C LEU A 76 -7.85 2.94 -6.20
N VAL A 77 -6.94 2.54 -7.09
CA VAL A 77 -7.29 2.20 -8.47
C VAL A 77 -8.24 1.01 -8.50
N VAL A 78 -7.95 -0.03 -7.73
CA VAL A 78 -8.78 -1.22 -7.70
C VAL A 78 -10.19 -0.89 -7.23
N GLN A 79 -10.30 -0.11 -6.17
CA GLN A 79 -11.61 0.24 -5.62
C GLN A 79 -12.37 1.24 -6.49
N SER A 80 -11.66 1.98 -7.35
CA SER A 80 -12.27 2.96 -8.24
C SER A 80 -12.66 2.38 -9.60
N THR A 81 -12.23 1.16 -9.91
CA THR A 81 -12.44 0.53 -11.21
C THR A 81 -13.27 -0.73 -11.01
N PRO A 82 -14.56 -0.74 -11.39
CA PRO A 82 -15.44 -1.87 -11.11
C PRO A 82 -14.91 -3.22 -11.60
N GLU A 83 -14.23 -3.25 -12.75
CA GLU A 83 -13.68 -4.49 -13.30
C GLU A 83 -12.66 -5.11 -12.35
N PHE A 84 -11.81 -4.29 -11.73
CA PHE A 84 -10.81 -4.78 -10.79
C PHE A 84 -11.42 -5.13 -9.45
N LYS A 85 -12.37 -4.30 -8.99
CA LYS A 85 -13.01 -4.50 -7.71
C LYS A 85 -13.75 -5.84 -7.65
N ASP A 86 -14.37 -6.22 -8.76
CA ASP A 86 -15.19 -7.43 -8.81
C ASP A 86 -14.35 -8.69 -8.99
N ASN A 87 -13.09 -8.56 -9.37
CA ASN A 87 -12.22 -9.72 -9.63
C ASN A 87 -10.80 -9.46 -9.16
N PRO A 88 -10.60 -9.19 -7.87
CA PRO A 88 -9.26 -8.86 -7.37
C PRO A 88 -8.26 -10.01 -7.48
N ASP A 89 -8.72 -11.24 -7.38
CA ASP A 89 -7.82 -12.40 -7.40
C ASP A 89 -7.16 -12.62 -8.75
N GLY A 90 -7.73 -12.05 -9.81
CA GLY A 90 -7.18 -12.18 -11.13
C GLY A 90 -6.21 -11.08 -11.52
N GLN A 91 -5.85 -10.20 -10.60
CA GLN A 91 -5.05 -9.02 -10.92
C GLN A 91 -3.60 -9.20 -10.51
N VAL A 92 -2.70 -8.74 -11.38
CA VAL A 92 -1.28 -8.66 -11.08
C VAL A 92 -0.84 -7.23 -11.35
N TYR A 93 -0.23 -6.59 -10.36
CA TYR A 93 0.15 -5.19 -10.45
C TYR A 93 1.66 -5.06 -10.47
N LEU A 94 2.18 -4.50 -11.54
CA LEU A 94 3.61 -4.31 -11.71
C LEU A 94 3.94 -2.83 -11.83
N PHE A 95 4.86 -2.37 -10.99
CA PHE A 95 5.41 -1.04 -11.08
C PHE A 95 6.83 -1.17 -11.60
N ALA A 96 7.02 -0.95 -12.90
CA ALA A 96 8.31 -1.14 -13.56
C ALA A 96 9.26 0.01 -13.31
N GLY A 97 8.79 1.10 -12.71
CA GLY A 97 9.60 2.27 -12.43
C GLY A 97 8.80 3.32 -11.71
N ILE A 98 9.44 4.47 -11.50
CA ILE A 98 8.79 5.62 -10.86
C ILE A 98 8.48 6.64 -11.94
N GLU A 99 7.21 6.94 -12.07
CA GLU A 99 6.73 7.92 -13.04
C GLU A 99 6.44 9.25 -12.35
N LYS A 100 6.65 10.34 -13.05
CA LYS A 100 6.39 11.67 -12.52
C LYS A 100 5.03 12.18 -12.95
#